data_0ac918e29bb5c8395d39edf1a014588a
#
_entry.id   0ac918e29bb5c8395d39edf1a014588a
#
_cell.length_a   1.000
_cell.length_b   1.000
_cell.length_c   1.000
_cell.angle_alpha   90.00
_cell.angle_beta   90.00
_cell.angle_gamma   90.00
#
_symmetry.space_group_name_H-M   'P 1'
#
loop_
_entity.id
_entity.type
_entity.pdbx_description
1 polymer ?
#
loop_
_entity_poly.entity_id
_entity_poly.type
_entity_poly.pdbx_seq_one_letter_code
_entity_poly.pdbx_strand_id
1 'polypeptide(L)'
;KFTNEMELAIYEQWRNDNEFAFDENTTKTVYSIDTPPPYINSPVHMGHASTYTIMDFIARFRRMLGQEVLFPLGLDQNGLPIEISAEKKYNVDFTKISREEAIGYCRRLLDATTAESIDSFFKSGIGFSSWKDGENISDIYQTDSPTYRALTQSTFIDLWKKGLIYEDNKVVNWD
;
A
#
# COMPACT_ATOMS: atom_id res chain seq x y z
N LYS A 1 7.42 23.36 -24.42
CA LYS A 1 7.47 23.51 -22.96
C LYS A 1 6.50 22.52 -22.35
N PHE A 2 6.92 21.76 -21.35
CA PHE A 2 6.06 20.79 -20.66
C PHE A 2 4.91 21.52 -19.94
N THR A 3 3.69 20.95 -19.98
CA THR A 3 2.49 21.51 -19.35
C THR A 3 1.74 20.42 -18.57
N ASN A 4 0.87 20.83 -17.64
CA ASN A 4 0.06 19.89 -16.86
C ASN A 4 -0.88 19.05 -17.75
N GLU A 5 -1.37 19.61 -18.85
CA GLU A 5 -2.22 18.87 -19.80
C GLU A 5 -1.45 17.74 -20.47
N MET A 6 -0.18 17.96 -20.80
CA MET A 6 0.70 16.91 -21.35
C MET A 6 0.95 15.81 -20.32
N GLU A 7 1.15 16.16 -19.06
CA GLU A 7 1.33 15.21 -17.96
C GLU A 7 0.12 14.31 -17.78
N LEU A 8 -1.07 14.91 -17.72
CA LEU A 8 -2.32 14.16 -17.62
C LEU A 8 -2.53 13.23 -18.81
N ALA A 9 -2.21 13.69 -20.03
CA ALA A 9 -2.33 12.86 -21.22
C ALA A 9 -1.38 11.66 -21.21
N ILE A 10 -0.15 11.84 -20.75
CA ILE A 10 0.83 10.74 -20.57
C ILE A 10 0.34 9.75 -19.50
N TYR A 11 -0.18 10.24 -18.39
CA TYR A 11 -0.73 9.41 -17.33
C TYR A 11 -1.89 8.53 -17.83
N GLU A 12 -2.85 9.12 -18.56
CA GLU A 12 -3.97 8.38 -19.15
C GLU A 12 -3.49 7.36 -20.19
N GLN A 13 -2.48 7.67 -20.98
CA GLN A 13 -1.87 6.71 -21.89
C GLN A 13 -1.26 5.53 -21.12
N TRP A 14 -0.45 5.76 -20.09
CA TRP A 14 0.14 4.70 -19.27
C TRP A 14 -0.90 3.78 -18.65
N ARG A 15 -1.99 4.39 -18.17
CA ARG A 15 -3.11 3.64 -17.59
C ARG A 15 -3.80 2.76 -18.61
N ASN A 16 -4.07 3.28 -19.80
CA ASN A 16 -4.73 2.53 -20.86
C ASN A 16 -3.86 1.39 -21.40
N ASP A 17 -2.55 1.63 -21.50
CA ASP A 17 -1.57 0.67 -22.00
C ASP A 17 -1.11 -0.32 -20.90
N ASN A 18 -1.55 -0.15 -19.65
CA ASN A 18 -1.03 -0.85 -18.48
C ASN A 18 0.50 -0.76 -18.41
N GLU A 19 1.06 0.42 -18.67
CA GLU A 19 2.51 0.64 -18.64
C GLU A 19 3.09 0.19 -17.29
N PHE A 20 4.25 -0.46 -17.32
CA PHE A 20 4.92 -1.04 -16.16
C PHE A 20 4.21 -2.25 -15.52
N ALA A 21 3.08 -2.75 -16.03
CA ALA A 21 2.43 -3.93 -15.50
C ALA A 21 3.38 -5.13 -15.48
N PHE A 22 3.34 -5.92 -14.41
CA PHE A 22 4.17 -7.10 -14.24
C PHE A 22 3.62 -8.26 -15.07
N ASP A 23 4.48 -8.89 -15.88
CA ASP A 23 4.14 -10.12 -16.62
C ASP A 23 4.51 -11.36 -15.81
N GLU A 24 3.50 -12.01 -15.23
CA GLU A 24 3.70 -13.24 -14.44
C GLU A 24 4.26 -14.43 -15.27
N ASN A 25 4.13 -14.39 -16.60
CA ASN A 25 4.63 -15.42 -17.50
C ASN A 25 5.99 -15.05 -18.12
N THR A 26 6.63 -14.02 -17.62
CA THR A 26 7.90 -13.52 -18.14
C THR A 26 9.00 -14.59 -18.09
N THR A 27 9.84 -14.62 -19.13
CA THR A 27 11.10 -15.38 -19.14
C THR A 27 12.32 -14.53 -18.77
N LYS A 28 12.11 -13.24 -18.54
CA LYS A 28 13.18 -12.31 -18.13
C LYS A 28 13.58 -12.56 -16.67
N THR A 29 14.73 -12.10 -16.30
CA THR A 29 15.14 -12.03 -14.88
C THR A 29 14.20 -11.05 -14.16
N VAL A 30 13.56 -11.52 -13.09
CA VAL A 30 12.67 -10.71 -12.27
C VAL A 30 13.48 -9.93 -11.23
N TYR A 31 13.17 -8.65 -11.10
CA TYR A 31 13.65 -7.80 -10.01
C TYR A 31 12.44 -7.33 -9.19
N SER A 32 12.38 -7.72 -7.91
CA SER A 32 11.31 -7.34 -7.01
C SER A 32 11.76 -6.20 -6.09
N ILE A 33 10.90 -5.20 -5.92
CA ILE A 33 11.06 -4.14 -4.93
C ILE A 33 10.09 -4.43 -3.80
N ASP A 34 10.65 -4.80 -2.65
CA ASP A 34 9.90 -4.99 -1.42
C ASP A 34 9.94 -3.69 -0.60
N THR A 35 8.77 -3.19 -0.27
CA THR A 35 8.62 -1.97 0.53
C THR A 35 7.39 -2.10 1.43
N PRO A 36 7.47 -1.63 2.68
CA PRO A 36 6.28 -1.53 3.53
C PRO A 36 5.21 -0.68 2.85
N PRO A 37 3.95 -1.13 2.82
CA PRO A 37 2.88 -0.31 2.28
C PRO A 37 2.70 0.97 3.13
N PRO A 38 2.43 2.13 2.51
CA PRO A 38 2.19 3.36 3.24
C PRO A 38 0.86 3.30 4.01
N TYR A 39 0.84 3.89 5.20
CA TYR A 39 -0.41 4.19 5.89
C TYR A 39 -1.22 5.22 5.10
N ILE A 40 -2.50 4.95 4.96
CA ILE A 40 -3.44 5.85 4.26
C ILE A 40 -4.38 6.60 5.23
N ASN A 41 -3.93 6.81 6.46
CA ASN A 41 -4.62 7.60 7.47
C ASN A 41 -4.65 9.11 7.16
N SER A 42 -3.84 9.57 6.23
CA SER A 42 -3.74 10.94 5.74
C SER A 42 -3.32 10.95 4.26
N PRO A 43 -3.52 12.07 3.55
CA PRO A 43 -3.03 12.22 2.19
C PRO A 43 -1.53 11.98 2.06
N VAL A 44 -1.09 11.58 0.86
CA VAL A 44 0.33 11.41 0.54
C VAL A 44 1.10 12.71 0.82
N HIS A 45 2.16 12.60 1.62
CA HIS A 45 3.03 13.74 1.95
C HIS A 45 4.42 13.57 1.33
N MET A 46 5.24 14.62 1.40
CA MET A 46 6.58 14.64 0.79
C MET A 46 7.48 13.47 1.20
N GLY A 47 7.36 12.96 2.42
CA GLY A 47 8.09 11.78 2.86
C GLY A 47 7.73 10.53 2.06
N HIS A 48 6.44 10.29 1.83
CA HIS A 48 5.96 9.20 0.96
C HIS A 48 6.47 9.42 -0.48
N ALA A 49 6.24 10.60 -1.05
CA ALA A 49 6.64 10.91 -2.41
C ALA A 49 8.15 10.69 -2.62
N SER A 50 8.99 11.18 -1.73
CA SER A 50 10.44 11.02 -1.78
C SER A 50 10.85 9.56 -1.75
N THR A 51 10.33 8.77 -0.80
CA THR A 51 10.67 7.36 -0.64
C THR A 51 10.32 6.55 -1.88
N TYR A 52 9.09 6.68 -2.37
CA TYR A 52 8.62 5.89 -3.52
C TYR A 52 9.25 6.36 -4.84
N THR A 53 9.58 7.64 -4.99
CA THR A 53 10.32 8.15 -6.15
C THR A 53 11.74 7.56 -6.22
N ILE A 54 12.42 7.41 -5.09
CA ILE A 54 13.75 6.76 -5.06
C ILE A 54 13.64 5.30 -5.50
N MET A 55 12.63 4.58 -5.03
CA MET A 55 12.37 3.20 -5.48
C MET A 55 12.03 3.14 -6.97
N ASP A 56 11.26 4.09 -7.48
CA ASP A 56 10.92 4.18 -8.90
C ASP A 56 12.15 4.40 -9.78
N PHE A 57 13.14 5.17 -9.33
CA PHE A 57 14.41 5.30 -10.06
C PHE A 57 15.09 3.93 -10.22
N ILE A 58 15.10 3.11 -9.20
CA ILE A 58 15.65 1.76 -9.26
C ILE A 58 14.80 0.88 -10.19
N ALA A 59 13.48 0.94 -10.07
CA ALA A 59 12.56 0.20 -10.93
C ALA A 59 12.79 0.50 -12.41
N ARG A 60 12.83 1.79 -12.77
CA ARG A 60 13.09 2.24 -14.16
C ARG A 60 14.47 1.80 -14.64
N PHE A 61 15.50 1.94 -13.82
CA PHE A 61 16.84 1.47 -14.16
C PHE A 61 16.87 -0.03 -14.47
N ARG A 62 16.19 -0.85 -13.67
CA ARG A 62 16.10 -2.29 -13.88
C ARG A 62 15.33 -2.65 -15.15
N ARG A 63 14.25 -1.94 -15.45
CA ARG A 63 13.52 -2.08 -16.73
C ARG A 63 14.41 -1.72 -17.91
N MET A 64 15.20 -0.66 -17.83
CA MET A 64 16.18 -0.28 -18.87
C MET A 64 17.24 -1.36 -19.10
N LEU A 65 17.59 -2.16 -18.10
CA LEU A 65 18.46 -3.33 -18.23
C LEU A 65 17.75 -4.58 -18.79
N GLY A 66 16.49 -4.47 -19.19
CA GLY A 66 15.70 -5.55 -19.77
C GLY A 66 15.12 -6.53 -18.75
N GLN A 67 15.17 -6.20 -17.46
CA GLN A 67 14.56 -7.02 -16.41
C GLN A 67 13.06 -6.78 -16.34
N GLU A 68 12.33 -7.79 -15.88
CA GLU A 68 10.93 -7.64 -15.45
C GLU A 68 10.90 -7.13 -14.01
N VAL A 69 10.11 -6.11 -13.73
CA VAL A 69 10.11 -5.49 -12.40
C VAL A 69 8.77 -5.64 -11.72
N LEU A 70 8.78 -6.30 -10.56
CA LEU A 70 7.64 -6.37 -9.66
C LEU A 70 7.78 -5.24 -8.60
N PHE A 71 6.96 -4.22 -8.75
CA PHE A 71 6.88 -3.08 -7.84
C PHE A 71 5.41 -2.72 -7.60
N PRO A 72 4.64 -3.54 -6.85
CA PRO A 72 3.23 -3.29 -6.60
C PRO A 72 3.03 -2.13 -5.62
N LEU A 73 1.94 -1.39 -5.79
CA LEU A 73 1.45 -0.47 -4.77
C LEU A 73 0.69 -1.26 -3.71
N GLY A 74 1.07 -1.09 -2.44
CA GLY A 74 0.32 -1.59 -1.30
C GLY A 74 -0.26 -0.43 -0.48
N LEU A 75 -1.30 -0.69 0.29
CA LEU A 75 -1.93 0.29 1.18
C LEU A 75 -2.09 -0.32 2.57
N ASP A 76 -1.46 0.29 3.58
CA ASP A 76 -1.63 -0.14 4.96
C ASP A 76 -2.88 0.51 5.57
N GLN A 77 -3.85 -0.34 5.89
CA GLN A 77 -5.15 0.03 6.39
C GLN A 77 -5.36 -0.37 7.86
N ASN A 78 -4.32 -0.83 8.53
CA ASN A 78 -4.43 -1.35 9.88
C ASN A 78 -3.65 -0.51 10.90
N GLY A 79 -3.99 -0.75 12.18
CA GLY A 79 -3.24 -0.25 13.32
C GLY A 79 -3.69 1.12 13.84
N LEU A 80 -3.03 1.48 14.93
CA LEU A 80 -3.34 2.67 15.73
C LEU A 80 -3.38 4.00 14.94
N PRO A 81 -2.55 4.24 13.90
CA PRO A 81 -2.65 5.48 13.13
C PRO A 81 -4.01 5.70 12.47
N ILE A 82 -4.67 4.63 12.02
CA ILE A 82 -6.01 4.70 11.43
C ILE A 82 -7.04 5.06 12.50
N GLU A 83 -6.98 4.40 13.67
CA GLU A 83 -7.89 4.62 14.78
C GLU A 83 -7.81 6.08 15.28
N ILE A 84 -6.60 6.57 15.57
CA ILE A 84 -6.39 7.95 16.02
C ILE A 84 -6.87 8.97 14.97
N SER A 85 -6.63 8.72 13.69
CA SER A 85 -7.09 9.62 12.62
C SER A 85 -8.60 9.61 12.49
N ALA A 86 -9.25 8.46 12.67
CA ALA A 86 -10.70 8.34 12.65
C ALA A 86 -11.33 9.07 13.87
N GLU A 87 -10.81 8.88 15.08
CA GLU A 87 -11.25 9.60 16.28
C GLU A 87 -11.19 11.12 16.07
N LYS A 88 -10.05 11.62 15.58
CA LYS A 88 -9.86 13.05 15.31
C LYS A 88 -10.82 13.59 14.24
N LYS A 89 -10.94 12.87 13.12
CA LYS A 89 -11.76 13.31 11.99
C LYS A 89 -13.24 13.36 12.32
N TYR A 90 -13.73 12.39 13.09
CA TYR A 90 -15.15 12.26 13.42
C TYR A 90 -15.49 12.79 14.81
N ASN A 91 -14.50 13.30 15.56
CA ASN A 91 -14.63 13.80 16.93
C ASN A 91 -15.34 12.77 17.84
N VAL A 92 -14.87 11.55 17.83
CA VAL A 92 -15.40 10.41 18.58
C VAL A 92 -14.30 9.85 19.47
N ASP A 93 -14.68 9.37 20.65
CA ASP A 93 -13.79 8.68 21.59
C ASP A 93 -14.11 7.18 21.54
N PHE A 94 -13.19 6.39 21.00
CA PHE A 94 -13.39 4.95 20.80
C PHE A 94 -13.48 4.16 22.12
N THR A 95 -13.06 4.75 23.24
CA THR A 95 -13.25 4.13 24.56
C THR A 95 -14.69 4.18 25.04
N LYS A 96 -15.56 4.98 24.40
CA LYS A 96 -16.96 5.21 24.79
C LYS A 96 -17.99 4.60 23.87
N ILE A 97 -17.56 3.96 22.79
CA ILE A 97 -18.43 3.33 21.80
C ILE A 97 -18.14 1.85 21.64
N SER A 98 -19.01 1.14 20.94
CA SER A 98 -18.79 -0.28 20.67
C SER A 98 -17.66 -0.49 19.65
N ARG A 99 -17.07 -1.69 19.65
CA ARG A 99 -16.04 -2.06 18.68
C ARG A 99 -16.55 -2.00 17.25
N GLU A 100 -17.79 -2.39 17.01
CA GLU A 100 -18.44 -2.34 15.69
C GLU A 100 -18.55 -0.90 15.17
N GLU A 101 -18.94 0.03 16.04
CA GLU A 101 -19.01 1.45 15.70
C GLU A 101 -17.61 2.02 15.40
N ALA A 102 -16.61 1.71 16.22
CA ALA A 102 -15.22 2.12 16.00
C ALA A 102 -14.71 1.63 14.64
N ILE A 103 -14.89 0.34 14.31
CA ILE A 103 -14.56 -0.24 12.99
C ILE A 103 -15.30 0.50 11.88
N GLY A 104 -16.56 0.86 12.08
CA GLY A 104 -17.36 1.62 11.11
C GLY A 104 -16.78 3.01 10.82
N TYR A 105 -16.25 3.70 11.83
CA TYR A 105 -15.56 4.98 11.64
C TYR A 105 -14.21 4.81 10.90
N CYS A 106 -13.43 3.79 11.25
CA CYS A 106 -12.18 3.48 10.55
C CYS A 106 -12.42 3.19 9.07
N ARG A 107 -13.40 2.36 8.74
CA ARG A 107 -13.75 2.05 7.33
C ARG A 107 -14.17 3.28 6.56
N ARG A 108 -15.01 4.16 7.12
CA ARG A 108 -15.38 5.43 6.47
C ARG A 108 -14.20 6.36 6.23
N LEU A 109 -13.21 6.37 7.13
CA LEU A 109 -11.96 7.10 6.92
C LEU A 109 -11.22 6.51 5.72
N LEU A 110 -11.01 5.19 5.71
CA LEU A 110 -10.28 4.48 4.67
C LEU A 110 -10.93 4.64 3.29
N ASP A 111 -12.27 4.51 3.20
CA ASP A 111 -13.02 4.72 1.95
C ASP A 111 -12.75 6.12 1.36
N ALA A 112 -12.63 7.13 2.22
CA ALA A 112 -12.38 8.50 1.80
C ALA A 112 -10.90 8.75 1.40
N THR A 113 -9.95 8.08 2.05
CA THR A 113 -8.51 8.36 1.86
C THR A 113 -7.84 7.45 0.86
N THR A 114 -8.37 6.24 0.62
CA THR A 114 -7.79 5.26 -0.30
C THR A 114 -7.70 5.80 -1.72
N ALA A 115 -8.82 6.26 -2.28
CA ALA A 115 -8.86 6.77 -3.64
C ALA A 115 -7.95 7.99 -3.85
N GLU A 116 -7.92 8.91 -2.88
CA GLU A 116 -7.07 10.10 -2.92
C GLU A 116 -5.58 9.72 -2.86
N SER A 117 -5.22 8.75 -2.03
CA SER A 117 -3.84 8.29 -1.92
C SER A 117 -3.36 7.60 -3.19
N ILE A 118 -4.16 6.71 -3.77
CA ILE A 118 -3.87 6.05 -5.04
C ILE A 118 -3.66 7.10 -6.14
N ASP A 119 -4.60 8.02 -6.30
CA ASP A 119 -4.53 9.10 -7.30
C ASP A 119 -3.26 9.96 -7.13
N SER A 120 -2.91 10.30 -5.88
CA SER A 120 -1.72 11.09 -5.58
C SER A 120 -0.42 10.37 -5.95
N PHE A 121 -0.31 9.06 -5.66
CA PHE A 121 0.84 8.26 -6.05
C PHE A 121 0.99 8.17 -7.57
N PHE A 122 -0.08 7.90 -8.29
CA PHE A 122 -0.04 7.81 -9.74
C PHE A 122 0.26 9.16 -10.39
N LYS A 123 -0.35 10.25 -9.92
CA LYS A 123 -0.04 11.61 -10.40
C LYS A 123 1.39 12.05 -10.11
N SER A 124 2.07 11.43 -9.14
CA SER A 124 3.51 11.63 -8.91
C SER A 124 4.38 10.97 -9.99
N GLY A 125 3.79 10.24 -10.95
CA GLY A 125 4.48 9.60 -12.06
C GLY A 125 5.29 8.36 -11.66
N ILE A 126 5.03 7.78 -10.50
CA ILE A 126 5.71 6.57 -10.03
C ILE A 126 5.22 5.37 -10.85
N GLY A 127 6.16 4.64 -11.42
CA GLY A 127 5.89 3.49 -12.28
C GLY A 127 5.66 2.19 -11.51
N PHE A 128 4.61 2.15 -10.69
CA PHE A 128 4.17 0.90 -10.08
C PHE A 128 3.78 -0.13 -11.14
N SER A 129 3.91 -1.41 -10.80
CA SER A 129 3.41 -2.51 -11.62
C SER A 129 1.91 -2.79 -11.44
N SER A 130 1.21 -1.98 -10.67
CA SER A 130 -0.20 -2.14 -10.29
C SER A 130 -1.04 -1.01 -10.84
N TRP A 131 -2.18 -1.33 -11.49
CA TRP A 131 -3.11 -0.32 -12.04
C TRP A 131 -4.54 -0.42 -11.51
N LYS A 132 -4.88 -1.51 -10.87
CA LYS A 132 -6.22 -1.78 -10.33
C LYS A 132 -6.14 -2.45 -8.97
N ASP A 133 -7.16 -2.25 -8.16
CA ASP A 133 -7.33 -2.99 -6.91
C ASP A 133 -7.56 -4.46 -7.18
N GLY A 134 -6.99 -5.33 -6.35
CA GLY A 134 -7.21 -6.75 -6.45
C GLY A 134 -6.31 -7.57 -5.54
N GLU A 135 -6.25 -8.86 -5.83
CA GLU A 135 -5.58 -9.86 -5.01
C GLU A 135 -4.50 -10.65 -5.78
N ASN A 136 -4.27 -10.31 -7.05
CA ASN A 136 -3.19 -10.88 -7.83
C ASN A 136 -1.86 -10.19 -7.52
N ILE A 137 -0.77 -10.82 -7.92
CA ILE A 137 0.59 -10.34 -7.62
C ILE A 137 0.89 -8.93 -8.12
N SER A 138 0.22 -8.49 -9.19
CA SER A 138 0.39 -7.17 -9.81
C SER A 138 -0.77 -6.21 -9.53
N ASP A 139 -1.69 -6.56 -8.66
CA ASP A 139 -2.78 -5.66 -8.27
C ASP A 139 -2.34 -4.74 -7.11
N ILE A 140 -3.08 -3.65 -6.89
CA ILE A 140 -2.94 -2.80 -5.71
C ILE A 140 -3.51 -3.60 -4.54
N TYR A 141 -2.66 -4.01 -3.60
CA TYR A 141 -3.09 -4.79 -2.46
C TYR A 141 -3.43 -3.92 -1.25
N GLN A 142 -4.36 -4.40 -0.44
CA GLN A 142 -4.83 -3.73 0.78
C GLN A 142 -4.65 -4.67 1.97
N THR A 143 -3.99 -4.21 3.04
CA THR A 143 -3.66 -5.06 4.19
C THR A 143 -4.88 -5.48 5.01
N ASP A 144 -6.04 -4.82 4.86
CA ASP A 144 -7.32 -5.23 5.46
C ASP A 144 -8.20 -6.06 4.52
N SER A 145 -7.71 -6.46 3.34
CA SER A 145 -8.46 -7.36 2.47
C SER A 145 -8.63 -8.74 3.11
N PRO A 146 -9.73 -9.47 2.82
CA PRO A 146 -9.95 -10.80 3.36
C PRO A 146 -8.81 -11.77 3.07
N THR A 147 -8.28 -11.76 1.85
CA THR A 147 -7.18 -12.64 1.42
C THR A 147 -5.88 -12.30 2.11
N TYR A 148 -5.53 -11.01 2.25
CA TYR A 148 -4.33 -10.61 2.95
C TYR A 148 -4.39 -10.98 4.44
N ARG A 149 -5.54 -10.77 5.08
CA ARG A 149 -5.76 -11.19 6.47
C ARG A 149 -5.65 -12.71 6.63
N ALA A 150 -6.23 -13.48 5.73
CA ALA A 150 -6.13 -14.94 5.76
C ALA A 150 -4.68 -15.41 5.62
N LEU A 151 -3.90 -14.81 4.73
CA LEU A 151 -2.48 -15.09 4.54
C LEU A 151 -1.67 -14.78 5.80
N THR A 152 -1.88 -13.60 6.40
CA THR A 152 -1.20 -13.19 7.64
C THR A 152 -1.51 -14.13 8.80
N GLN A 153 -2.79 -14.47 8.99
CA GLN A 153 -3.23 -15.40 10.04
C GLN A 153 -2.67 -16.82 9.81
N SER A 154 -2.67 -17.30 8.59
CA SER A 154 -2.09 -18.59 8.23
C SER A 154 -0.59 -18.64 8.56
N THR A 155 0.15 -17.59 8.19
CA THR A 155 1.58 -17.46 8.49
C THR A 155 1.82 -17.47 10.02
N PHE A 156 1.02 -16.72 10.78
CA PHE A 156 1.11 -16.69 12.23
C PHE A 156 0.90 -18.10 12.83
N ILE A 157 -0.14 -18.81 12.37
CA ILE A 157 -0.46 -20.18 12.85
C ILE A 157 0.69 -21.15 12.52
N ASP A 158 1.29 -21.04 11.34
CA ASP A 158 2.40 -21.90 10.94
C ASP A 158 3.65 -21.64 11.79
N LEU A 159 3.95 -20.39 12.08
CA LEU A 159 5.05 -20.03 12.97
C LEU A 159 4.81 -20.50 14.41
N TRP A 160 3.57 -20.38 14.88
CA TRP A 160 3.17 -20.91 16.19
C TRP A 160 3.38 -22.41 16.27
N LYS A 161 2.90 -23.17 15.29
CA LYS A 161 3.09 -24.62 15.22
C LYS A 161 4.56 -25.05 15.16
N LYS A 162 5.42 -24.22 14.61
CA LYS A 162 6.88 -24.43 14.56
C LYS A 162 7.59 -24.03 15.88
N GLY A 163 6.87 -23.50 16.88
CA GLY A 163 7.44 -23.02 18.14
C GLY A 163 8.29 -21.76 18.00
N LEU A 164 8.13 -21.02 16.90
CA LEU A 164 8.86 -19.77 16.65
C LEU A 164 8.16 -18.54 17.24
N ILE A 165 6.91 -18.68 17.67
CA ILE A 165 6.13 -17.68 18.38
C ILE A 165 5.76 -18.25 19.75
N TYR A 166 5.95 -17.45 20.79
CA TYR A 166 5.64 -17.80 22.18
C TYR A 166 5.21 -16.54 22.95
N GLU A 167 4.51 -16.72 24.05
CA GLU A 167 4.15 -15.64 24.99
C GLU A 167 5.26 -15.43 26.00
N ASP A 168 5.62 -14.17 26.27
CA ASP A 168 6.60 -13.81 27.30
C ASP A 168 6.31 -12.41 27.87
N ASN A 169 6.79 -12.16 29.08
CA ASN A 169 6.70 -10.87 29.75
C ASN A 169 7.99 -10.08 29.51
N LYS A 170 7.89 -8.96 28.82
CA LYS A 170 9.03 -8.08 28.52
C LYS A 170 8.80 -6.69 29.09
N VAL A 171 9.82 -6.15 29.75
CA VAL A 171 9.80 -4.73 30.18
C VAL A 171 9.95 -3.86 28.94
N VAL A 172 9.03 -2.89 28.78
CA VAL A 172 9.04 -1.91 27.70
C VAL A 172 8.94 -0.52 28.29
N ASN A 173 9.50 0.48 27.59
CA ASN A 173 9.28 1.87 27.94
C ASN A 173 7.85 2.24 27.52
N TRP A 174 7.16 2.95 28.39
CA TRP A 174 5.79 3.41 28.16
C TRP A 174 5.70 4.89 28.58
N ASP A 175 5.13 5.75 27.71
CA ASP A 175 4.84 7.16 27.95
C ASP A 175 3.40 7.36 28.39
#